data_9a6d6320436f0ae9cf1407017d4b01ae
#
_entry.id   9a6d6320436f0ae9cf1407017d4b01ae
#
_cell.length_a   1.000
_cell.length_b   1.000
_cell.length_c   1.000
_cell.angle_alpha   90.00
_cell.angle_beta   90.00
_cell.angle_gamma   90.00
#
_symmetry.space_group_name_H-M   'P 1'
#
loop_
_entity.id
_entity.type
_entity.pdbx_description
1 polymer ?
#
loop_
_entity_poly.entity_id
_entity_poly.type
_entity_poly.pdbx_seq_one_letter_code
_entity_poly.pdbx_strand_id
1 'polypeptide(L)'
;NVYWLTYEPSPDPGLRMPRRDAPPDPVLAVSPFYSTTVRLEEDEYYRSQLPWTEASDHWLWDRTIYPSSRPTLTFAVELSSLSTLVPYEALFSASIVGYFTYGDHCVQFSLNGSPSSLDSYIWSDDSRKDEQLVHIPFDSSILRDGMNELRIDGCLSDTTLDFIYYDWFELDIRRNYEADNDTLAFKVAEEGWQYQLDGFATKAVEI
;
A
#
# COMPACT_ATOMS: atom_id res chain seq x y z
N ASN A 1 -13.98 -5.98 -12.54
CA ASN A 1 -14.28 -6.07 -13.98
C ASN A 1 -14.24 -7.53 -14.40
N VAL A 2 -15.34 -8.04 -14.98
CA VAL A 2 -15.42 -9.42 -15.51
C VAL A 2 -15.11 -9.36 -17.00
N TYR A 3 -14.07 -10.07 -17.43
CA TYR A 3 -13.70 -10.20 -18.83
C TYR A 3 -14.14 -11.59 -19.32
N TRP A 4 -14.84 -11.62 -20.44
CA TRP A 4 -15.23 -12.87 -21.10
C TRP A 4 -14.22 -13.15 -22.21
N LEU A 5 -13.50 -14.25 -22.11
CA LEU A 5 -12.66 -14.76 -23.18
C LEU A 5 -13.48 -15.80 -23.94
N THR A 6 -13.82 -15.53 -25.21
CA THR A 6 -14.45 -16.52 -26.08
C THR A 6 -13.41 -17.06 -27.05
N TYR A 7 -13.38 -18.39 -27.18
CA TYR A 7 -12.61 -19.04 -28.23
C TYR A 7 -13.63 -19.50 -29.30
N GLU A 8 -13.54 -18.89 -30.47
CA GLU A 8 -14.22 -19.42 -31.66
C GLU A 8 -13.15 -19.99 -32.60
N PRO A 9 -13.33 -21.22 -33.08
CA PRO A 9 -12.49 -21.79 -34.13
C PRO A 9 -12.87 -21.17 -35.49
N SER A 10 -12.68 -19.87 -35.61
CA SER A 10 -12.90 -19.13 -36.86
C SER A 10 -11.60 -19.05 -37.66
N PRO A 11 -11.65 -19.15 -39.00
CA PRO A 11 -10.49 -18.89 -39.83
C PRO A 11 -10.03 -17.43 -39.78
N ASP A 12 -10.86 -16.52 -39.26
CA ASP A 12 -10.46 -15.13 -39.04
C ASP A 12 -9.81 -14.96 -37.65
N PRO A 13 -8.52 -14.61 -37.58
CA PRO A 13 -7.91 -14.31 -36.30
C PRO A 13 -8.64 -13.13 -35.67
N GLY A 14 -8.98 -13.24 -34.37
CA GLY A 14 -9.56 -12.13 -33.61
C GLY A 14 -8.75 -10.85 -33.78
N LEU A 15 -9.41 -9.71 -33.64
CA LEU A 15 -8.77 -8.40 -33.72
C LEU A 15 -7.64 -8.33 -32.68
N ARG A 16 -6.42 -8.22 -33.17
CA ARG A 16 -5.23 -7.98 -32.33
C ARG A 16 -4.90 -6.49 -32.35
N MET A 17 -4.44 -5.98 -31.25
CA MET A 17 -3.88 -4.63 -31.23
C MET A 17 -2.74 -4.54 -32.24
N PRO A 18 -2.71 -3.51 -33.09
CA PRO A 18 -1.65 -3.36 -34.07
C PRO A 18 -0.33 -3.14 -33.35
N ARG A 19 0.71 -3.84 -33.78
CA ARG A 19 2.08 -3.56 -33.33
C ARG A 19 2.48 -2.18 -33.85
N ARG A 20 3.05 -1.37 -32.98
CA ARG A 20 3.63 -0.08 -33.34
C ARG A 20 5.07 -0.07 -32.88
N ASP A 21 5.96 0.38 -33.74
CA ASP A 21 7.30 0.74 -33.33
C ASP A 21 7.22 2.08 -32.58
N ALA A 22 7.83 2.14 -31.41
CA ALA A 22 7.93 3.35 -30.61
C ALA A 22 9.42 3.76 -30.47
N PRO A 23 10.03 4.33 -31.53
CA PRO A 23 11.41 4.79 -31.44
C PRO A 23 11.50 5.93 -30.42
N PRO A 24 12.62 6.05 -29.68
CA PRO A 24 12.83 7.15 -28.75
C PRO A 24 12.70 8.50 -29.47
N ASP A 25 11.97 9.43 -28.86
CA ASP A 25 11.89 10.82 -29.33
C ASP A 25 12.92 11.67 -28.59
N PRO A 26 13.94 12.20 -29.27
CA PRO A 26 15.00 12.97 -28.64
C PRO A 26 14.54 14.32 -28.05
N VAL A 27 13.31 14.74 -28.35
CA VAL A 27 12.71 15.97 -27.82
C VAL A 27 12.00 15.74 -26.50
N LEU A 28 11.49 14.51 -26.26
CA LEU A 28 10.77 14.19 -25.04
C LEU A 28 11.73 13.83 -23.92
N ALA A 29 11.46 14.35 -22.73
CA ALA A 29 12.16 13.94 -21.51
C ALA A 29 11.76 12.52 -21.11
N VAL A 30 12.71 11.78 -20.53
CA VAL A 30 12.42 10.46 -19.95
C VAL A 30 11.77 10.64 -18.59
N SER A 31 10.63 9.99 -18.36
CA SER A 31 10.00 9.96 -17.05
C SER A 31 10.90 9.22 -16.05
N PRO A 32 11.29 9.83 -14.92
CA PRO A 32 12.27 9.24 -14.01
C PRO A 32 11.68 8.15 -13.10
N PHE A 33 10.39 8.16 -12.86
CA PHE A 33 9.69 7.23 -11.98
C PHE A 33 8.18 7.24 -12.27
N TYR A 34 7.48 6.26 -11.71
CA TYR A 34 6.01 6.29 -11.59
C TYR A 34 5.59 6.17 -10.13
N SER A 35 4.42 6.74 -9.81
CA SER A 35 3.82 6.60 -8.48
C SER A 35 2.90 5.38 -8.46
N THR A 36 2.92 4.66 -7.35
CA THR A 36 2.09 3.48 -7.13
C THR A 36 1.75 3.32 -5.65
N THR A 37 0.64 2.65 -5.36
CA THR A 37 0.23 2.27 -4.01
C THR A 37 0.53 0.80 -3.80
N VAL A 38 1.23 0.48 -2.72
CA VAL A 38 1.39 -0.89 -2.23
C VAL A 38 0.40 -1.11 -1.11
N ARG A 39 -0.56 -2.00 -1.31
CA ARG A 39 -1.58 -2.36 -0.30
C ARG A 39 -1.22 -3.69 0.35
N LEU A 40 -1.41 -3.75 1.65
CA LEU A 40 -1.19 -4.88 2.52
C LEU A 40 -2.50 -5.14 3.27
N GLU A 41 -3.04 -6.34 3.11
CA GLU A 41 -4.35 -6.70 3.66
C GLU A 41 -4.48 -8.22 3.69
N GLU A 42 -5.02 -8.74 4.78
CA GLU A 42 -5.42 -10.16 4.91
C GLU A 42 -6.73 -10.25 5.72
N ASP A 43 -7.63 -11.13 5.32
CA ASP A 43 -8.95 -11.32 5.92
C ASP A 43 -8.91 -12.43 6.99
N GLU A 44 -8.34 -12.11 8.17
CA GLU A 44 -8.14 -13.10 9.25
C GLU A 44 -9.30 -13.13 10.27
N TYR A 45 -9.90 -11.98 10.56
CA TYR A 45 -10.89 -11.86 11.62
C TYR A 45 -12.20 -11.27 11.13
N TYR A 46 -13.25 -12.08 11.03
CA TYR A 46 -14.60 -11.57 10.76
C TYR A 46 -15.24 -11.02 12.04
N ARG A 47 -15.71 -9.76 11.99
CA ARG A 47 -16.37 -9.06 13.09
C ARG A 47 -17.63 -8.36 12.60
N SER A 48 -18.78 -9.02 12.67
CA SER A 48 -20.07 -8.49 12.19
C SER A 48 -20.53 -7.16 12.84
N GLN A 49 -19.86 -6.73 13.90
CA GLN A 49 -20.16 -5.48 14.62
C GLN A 49 -19.06 -4.43 14.46
N LEU A 50 -18.07 -4.67 13.61
CA LEU A 50 -16.94 -3.78 13.38
C LEU A 50 -16.59 -3.71 11.89
N PRO A 51 -16.43 -2.51 11.33
CA PRO A 51 -16.94 -1.24 11.86
C PRO A 51 -18.47 -1.26 11.96
N TRP A 52 -19.07 -0.32 12.66
CA TRP A 52 -20.53 -0.30 12.93
C TRP A 52 -21.43 -0.12 11.70
N THR A 53 -20.91 0.24 10.56
CA THR A 53 -21.71 0.53 9.37
C THR A 53 -21.93 -0.72 8.52
N GLU A 54 -23.17 -1.05 8.15
CA GLU A 54 -23.53 -2.23 7.33
C GLU A 54 -22.86 -2.25 5.94
N ALA A 55 -22.36 -1.13 5.47
CA ALA A 55 -21.70 -1.00 4.16
C ALA A 55 -20.18 -1.20 4.20
N SER A 56 -19.60 -1.35 5.38
CA SER A 56 -18.15 -1.52 5.55
C SER A 56 -17.74 -2.98 5.42
N ASP A 57 -16.47 -3.20 5.10
CA ASP A 57 -15.88 -4.51 5.24
C ASP A 57 -15.83 -4.90 6.72
N HIS A 58 -16.18 -6.13 7.02
CA HIS A 58 -16.18 -6.70 8.37
C HIS A 58 -15.03 -7.70 8.58
N TRP A 59 -14.19 -7.88 7.59
CA TRP A 59 -12.97 -8.62 7.68
C TRP A 59 -11.84 -7.70 8.11
N LEU A 60 -11.03 -8.16 9.05
CA LEU A 60 -9.94 -7.39 9.65
C LEU A 60 -8.71 -8.28 9.69
N TRP A 61 -7.55 -7.70 9.45
CA TRP A 61 -6.30 -8.45 9.36
C TRP A 61 -5.77 -8.85 10.74
N ASP A 62 -5.53 -7.88 11.63
CA ASP A 62 -4.94 -8.16 12.93
C ASP A 62 -5.41 -7.19 14.02
N ARG A 63 -4.88 -7.32 15.23
CA ARG A 63 -5.26 -6.48 16.37
C ARG A 63 -4.15 -6.32 17.39
N THR A 64 -4.10 -5.17 18.06
CA THR A 64 -3.33 -4.97 19.28
C THR A 64 -4.22 -5.05 20.52
N ILE A 65 -3.66 -5.51 21.63
CA ILE A 65 -4.27 -5.49 22.97
C ILE A 65 -3.21 -4.92 23.91
N TYR A 66 -3.21 -3.62 24.09
CA TYR A 66 -2.24 -2.92 24.92
C TYR A 66 -2.78 -2.72 26.33
N PRO A 67 -1.96 -2.78 27.39
CA PRO A 67 -0.53 -3.14 27.38
C PRO A 67 -0.28 -4.66 27.54
N SER A 68 -1.30 -5.50 27.56
CA SER A 68 -1.20 -6.83 28.13
C SER A 68 -0.68 -7.94 27.19
N SER A 69 -1.53 -8.44 26.28
CA SER A 69 -1.22 -9.71 25.63
C SER A 69 -0.58 -9.56 24.24
N ARG A 70 -0.82 -8.45 23.58
CA ARG A 70 -0.35 -8.18 22.21
C ARG A 70 -0.14 -6.68 21.98
N PRO A 71 0.83 -6.08 22.67
CA PRO A 71 1.02 -4.63 22.65
C PRO A 71 1.63 -4.12 21.34
N THR A 72 2.25 -5.01 20.56
CA THR A 72 2.98 -4.69 19.34
C THR A 72 2.62 -5.66 18.22
N LEU A 73 2.55 -5.15 17.00
CA LEU A 73 2.51 -5.91 15.76
C LEU A 73 3.69 -5.53 14.88
N THR A 74 4.10 -6.48 14.04
CA THR A 74 5.15 -6.26 13.05
C THR A 74 4.79 -6.96 11.76
N PHE A 75 4.84 -6.22 10.65
CA PHE A 75 4.56 -6.71 9.30
C PHE A 75 5.79 -6.53 8.42
N ALA A 76 6.10 -7.56 7.64
CA ALA A 76 7.13 -7.50 6.61
C ALA A 76 6.53 -6.90 5.32
N VAL A 77 7.20 -5.91 4.76
CA VAL A 77 6.78 -5.22 3.54
C VAL A 77 7.89 -5.30 2.52
N GLU A 78 7.71 -6.09 1.47
CA GLU A 78 8.68 -6.16 0.39
C GLU A 78 8.38 -5.09 -0.67
N LEU A 79 9.36 -4.23 -0.90
CA LEU A 79 9.29 -3.18 -1.91
C LEU A 79 10.39 -3.41 -2.94
N SER A 80 10.06 -3.35 -4.22
CA SER A 80 11.02 -3.52 -5.32
C SER A 80 11.10 -2.27 -6.19
N SER A 81 12.27 -2.06 -6.77
CA SER A 81 12.53 -1.00 -7.75
C SER A 81 12.20 0.39 -7.25
N LEU A 82 12.45 0.67 -5.97
CA LEU A 82 12.22 1.99 -5.39
C LEU A 82 13.02 3.06 -6.12
N SER A 83 12.37 4.18 -6.43
CA SER A 83 13.07 5.35 -6.96
C SER A 83 13.72 6.12 -5.83
N THR A 84 15.06 6.09 -5.78
CA THR A 84 15.88 6.79 -4.78
C THR A 84 16.57 8.04 -5.33
N LEU A 85 16.19 8.50 -6.53
CA LEU A 85 16.84 9.62 -7.22
C LEU A 85 16.83 10.91 -6.41
N VAL A 86 15.72 11.20 -5.77
CA VAL A 86 15.55 12.37 -4.89
C VAL A 86 14.57 11.97 -3.78
N PRO A 87 14.85 12.25 -2.51
CA PRO A 87 13.88 12.09 -1.43
C PRO A 87 12.58 12.86 -1.74
N TYR A 88 11.47 12.26 -1.43
CA TYR A 88 10.14 12.83 -1.64
C TYR A 88 9.24 12.52 -0.44
N GLU A 89 8.17 13.24 -0.32
CA GLU A 89 7.13 12.93 0.65
C GLU A 89 6.31 11.73 0.15
N ALA A 90 6.44 10.61 0.84
CA ALA A 90 5.61 9.42 0.69
C ALA A 90 4.43 9.49 1.65
N LEU A 91 3.40 8.67 1.42
CA LEU A 91 2.23 8.62 2.29
C LEU A 91 2.04 7.19 2.83
N PHE A 92 1.90 7.08 4.13
CA PHE A 92 1.38 5.90 4.79
C PHE A 92 -0.11 6.10 5.07
N SER A 93 -0.92 5.09 4.74
CA SER A 93 -2.34 5.08 5.07
C SER A 93 -2.71 3.78 5.77
N ALA A 94 -3.70 3.83 6.65
CA ALA A 94 -4.21 2.67 7.37
C ALA A 94 -5.71 2.80 7.62
N SER A 95 -6.42 1.66 7.58
CA SER A 95 -7.76 1.52 8.12
C SER A 95 -7.70 0.80 9.46
N ILE A 96 -8.22 1.44 10.50
CA ILE A 96 -8.19 0.93 11.88
C ILE A 96 -9.55 1.11 12.55
N VAL A 97 -9.87 0.23 13.50
CA VAL A 97 -11.12 0.29 14.27
C VAL A 97 -10.82 0.10 15.75
N GLY A 98 -11.16 1.09 16.57
CA GLY A 98 -11.14 0.96 18.02
C GLY A 98 -12.25 0.02 18.48
N TYR A 99 -11.91 -0.96 19.32
CA TYR A 99 -12.90 -1.89 19.87
C TYR A 99 -13.27 -1.56 21.31
N PHE A 100 -12.28 -1.30 22.14
CA PHE A 100 -12.48 -1.04 23.56
C PHE A 100 -11.31 -0.30 24.18
N THR A 101 -11.59 0.76 24.92
CA THR A 101 -10.65 1.47 25.79
C THR A 101 -11.39 2.10 26.96
N TYR A 102 -10.67 2.60 27.97
CA TYR A 102 -11.20 3.43 29.05
C TYR A 102 -10.96 4.94 28.82
N GLY A 103 -10.80 5.37 27.58
CA GLY A 103 -10.53 6.75 27.22
C GLY A 103 -10.33 6.86 25.73
N ASP A 104 -9.29 7.55 25.31
CA ASP A 104 -8.92 7.63 23.91
C ASP A 104 -8.15 6.38 23.48
N HIS A 105 -8.29 6.02 22.22
CA HIS A 105 -7.42 5.06 21.55
C HIS A 105 -6.11 5.72 21.14
N CYS A 106 -5.00 4.98 21.17
CA CYS A 106 -3.71 5.49 20.74
C CYS A 106 -2.88 4.40 20.06
N VAL A 107 -2.39 4.67 18.87
CA VAL A 107 -1.49 3.80 18.11
C VAL A 107 -0.31 4.59 17.58
N GLN A 108 0.88 4.00 17.61
CA GLN A 108 2.09 4.55 17.01
C GLN A 108 2.57 3.65 15.88
N PHE A 109 2.83 4.24 14.73
CA PHE A 109 3.37 3.57 13.57
C PHE A 109 4.86 3.90 13.39
N SER A 110 5.64 2.92 12.99
CA SER A 110 7.05 3.11 12.66
C SER A 110 7.47 2.21 11.49
N LEU A 111 8.42 2.69 10.69
CA LEU A 111 9.04 1.94 9.61
C LEU A 111 10.53 1.75 9.87
N ASN A 112 11.02 0.53 9.61
CA ASN A 112 12.45 0.18 9.66
C ASN A 112 13.13 0.46 11.00
N GLY A 113 12.38 0.31 12.10
CA GLY A 113 12.91 0.42 13.46
C GLY A 113 13.22 1.84 13.93
N SER A 114 12.81 2.86 13.20
CA SER A 114 12.90 4.25 13.64
C SER A 114 11.61 4.69 14.32
N PRO A 115 11.56 4.91 15.63
CA PRO A 115 10.35 5.33 16.33
C PRO A 115 9.76 6.65 15.84
N SER A 116 10.59 7.49 15.22
CA SER A 116 10.19 8.80 14.68
C SER A 116 9.92 8.79 13.18
N SER A 117 9.91 7.62 12.53
CA SER A 117 9.74 7.54 11.08
C SER A 117 8.31 7.80 10.62
N LEU A 118 7.34 7.44 11.45
CA LEU A 118 5.92 7.76 11.29
C LEU A 118 5.42 8.41 12.58
N ASP A 119 4.13 8.77 12.62
CA ASP A 119 3.55 9.48 13.75
C ASP A 119 2.61 8.56 14.57
N SER A 120 2.13 9.07 15.69
CA SER A 120 1.06 8.46 16.48
C SER A 120 -0.30 9.01 16.05
N TYR A 121 -1.32 8.16 16.14
CA TYR A 121 -2.69 8.53 15.89
C TYR A 121 -3.53 8.31 17.15
N ILE A 122 -4.27 9.36 17.57
CA ILE A 122 -5.09 9.36 18.77
C ILE A 122 -6.51 9.75 18.38
N TRP A 123 -7.49 8.99 18.87
CA TRP A 123 -8.91 9.31 18.66
C TRP A 123 -9.74 8.87 19.86
N SER A 124 -10.86 9.53 20.07
CA SER A 124 -11.78 9.21 21.16
C SER A 124 -12.53 7.91 20.89
N ASP A 125 -12.67 7.07 21.90
CA ASP A 125 -13.59 5.93 21.86
C ASP A 125 -15.03 6.50 21.81
N ASP A 126 -15.60 6.49 20.63
CA ASP A 126 -17.01 6.68 20.51
C ASP A 126 -17.71 5.31 20.47
N SER A 127 -18.92 5.26 21.01
CA SER A 127 -19.71 4.02 21.08
C SER A 127 -20.04 3.42 19.70
N ARG A 128 -19.65 4.08 18.61
CA ARG A 128 -19.98 3.69 17.23
C ARG A 128 -18.97 2.73 16.63
N LYS A 129 -17.71 2.72 17.11
CA LYS A 129 -16.65 1.87 16.58
C LYS A 129 -16.51 2.03 15.07
N ASP A 130 -16.53 3.28 14.64
CA ASP A 130 -16.39 3.64 13.23
C ASP A 130 -14.95 3.40 12.76
N GLU A 131 -14.80 3.11 11.48
CA GLU A 131 -13.52 3.04 10.81
C GLU A 131 -12.80 4.39 10.89
N GLN A 132 -11.51 4.34 11.23
CA GLN A 132 -10.61 5.49 11.22
C GLN A 132 -9.63 5.32 10.05
N LEU A 133 -9.64 6.28 9.14
CA LEU A 133 -8.65 6.36 8.07
C LEU A 133 -7.49 7.25 8.52
N VAL A 134 -6.33 6.63 8.67
CA VAL A 134 -5.10 7.31 9.07
C VAL A 134 -4.30 7.66 7.83
N HIS A 135 -3.76 8.88 7.75
CA HIS A 135 -2.89 9.34 6.68
C HIS A 135 -1.70 10.07 7.28
N ILE A 136 -0.50 9.53 7.12
CA ILE A 136 0.73 10.06 7.69
C ILE A 136 1.76 10.27 6.58
N PRO A 137 2.06 11.51 6.19
CA PRO A 137 3.15 11.80 5.27
C PRO A 137 4.50 11.54 5.94
N PHE A 138 5.46 11.06 5.18
CA PHE A 138 6.80 10.78 5.69
C PHE A 138 7.88 10.93 4.61
N ASP A 139 9.14 11.08 5.04
CA ASP A 139 10.28 11.15 4.13
C ASP A 139 10.60 9.76 3.55
N SER A 140 10.60 9.64 2.23
CA SER A 140 10.85 8.37 1.53
C SER A 140 12.24 7.78 1.79
N SER A 141 13.18 8.55 2.32
CA SER A 141 14.55 8.08 2.63
C SER A 141 14.60 6.98 3.71
N ILE A 142 13.52 6.80 4.46
CA ILE A 142 13.41 5.69 5.43
C ILE A 142 13.07 4.36 4.78
N LEU A 143 12.55 4.36 3.55
CA LEU A 143 12.25 3.15 2.79
C LEU A 143 13.51 2.49 2.26
N ARG A 144 13.47 1.18 2.12
CA ARG A 144 14.54 0.37 1.55
C ARG A 144 14.01 -0.41 0.37
N ASP A 145 14.81 -0.52 -0.68
CA ASP A 145 14.55 -1.50 -1.73
C ASP A 145 14.74 -2.90 -1.13
N GLY A 146 13.77 -3.80 -1.32
CA GLY A 146 13.68 -5.08 -0.63
C GLY A 146 12.81 -5.04 0.64
N MET A 147 13.24 -5.72 1.69
CA MET A 147 12.46 -5.89 2.92
C MET A 147 12.43 -4.65 3.79
N ASN A 148 11.21 -4.22 4.13
CA ASN A 148 10.90 -3.19 5.13
C ASN A 148 10.09 -3.81 6.26
N GLU A 149 10.11 -3.20 7.42
CA GLU A 149 9.35 -3.59 8.59
C GLU A 149 8.41 -2.46 8.99
N LEU A 150 7.10 -2.71 8.91
CA LEU A 150 6.09 -1.86 9.54
C LEU A 150 5.85 -2.38 10.94
N ARG A 151 6.05 -1.53 11.95
CA ARG A 151 5.80 -1.82 13.35
C ARG A 151 4.71 -0.92 13.89
N ILE A 152 3.82 -1.50 14.68
CA ILE A 152 2.69 -0.84 15.29
C ILE A 152 2.73 -1.12 16.79
N ASP A 153 2.75 -0.06 17.59
CA ASP A 153 2.77 -0.13 19.05
C ASP A 153 1.54 0.60 19.63
N GLY A 154 0.98 0.08 20.70
CA GLY A 154 0.08 0.86 21.55
C GLY A 154 0.86 1.98 22.25
N CYS A 155 0.25 3.15 22.41
CA CYS A 155 0.93 4.32 22.97
C CYS A 155 0.24 4.96 24.19
N LEU A 156 -0.74 4.27 24.79
CA LEU A 156 -1.34 4.71 26.05
C LEU A 156 -0.44 4.37 27.26
N SER A 157 -0.79 4.88 28.42
CA SER A 157 -0.11 4.53 29.67
C SER A 157 -0.32 3.04 30.01
N ASP A 158 0.66 2.43 30.65
CA ASP A 158 0.67 1.00 31.03
C ASP A 158 -0.53 0.50 31.86
N THR A 159 -1.39 1.41 32.30
CA THR A 159 -2.58 1.11 33.10
C THR A 159 -3.88 1.14 32.32
N THR A 160 -3.84 1.56 31.05
CA THR A 160 -5.04 1.72 30.22
C THR A 160 -5.12 0.62 29.19
N LEU A 161 -6.17 -0.20 29.28
CA LEU A 161 -6.43 -1.20 28.25
C LEU A 161 -6.89 -0.51 26.97
N ASP A 162 -6.26 -0.83 25.86
CA ASP A 162 -6.64 -0.38 24.53
C ASP A 162 -6.66 -1.56 23.57
N PHE A 163 -7.76 -1.75 22.86
CA PHE A 163 -7.99 -2.84 21.93
C PHE A 163 -8.38 -2.27 20.56
N ILE A 164 -7.47 -2.43 19.59
CA ILE A 164 -7.59 -1.88 18.24
C ILE A 164 -7.47 -3.00 17.22
N TYR A 165 -8.34 -3.01 16.22
CA TYR A 165 -8.24 -3.84 15.03
C TYR A 165 -7.66 -3.03 13.86
N TYR A 166 -6.97 -3.73 12.98
CA TYR A 166 -6.36 -3.21 11.75
C TYR A 166 -6.96 -3.98 10.58
N ASP A 167 -7.35 -3.26 9.56
CA ASP A 167 -7.92 -3.79 8.34
C ASP A 167 -6.85 -3.87 7.27
N TRP A 168 -6.37 -2.74 6.79
CA TRP A 168 -5.33 -2.66 5.77
C TRP A 168 -4.33 -1.53 6.02
N PHE A 169 -3.19 -1.64 5.32
CA PHE A 169 -2.17 -0.60 5.24
C PHE A 169 -1.82 -0.31 3.79
N GLU A 170 -1.50 0.93 3.48
CA GLU A 170 -1.05 1.36 2.16
C GLU A 170 0.20 2.24 2.26
N LEU A 171 1.07 2.10 1.26
CA LEU A 171 2.22 2.96 1.05
C LEU A 171 2.15 3.53 -0.37
N ASP A 172 1.99 4.85 -0.48
CA ASP A 172 2.14 5.56 -1.75
C ASP A 172 3.62 5.89 -1.97
N ILE A 173 4.21 5.26 -2.96
CA ILE A 173 5.64 5.30 -3.24
C ILE A 173 5.94 5.60 -4.71
N ARG A 174 7.21 5.90 -5.00
CA ARG A 174 7.72 6.02 -6.36
C ARG A 174 8.60 4.83 -6.70
N ARG A 175 8.40 4.28 -7.92
CA ARG A 175 9.18 3.18 -8.46
C ARG A 175 9.85 3.56 -9.78
N ASN A 176 10.99 2.96 -10.05
CA ASN A 176 11.60 2.97 -11.37
C ASN A 176 10.79 2.10 -12.33
N TYR A 177 10.89 2.36 -13.64
CA TYR A 177 10.24 1.56 -14.68
C TYR A 177 11.00 0.25 -14.92
N GLU A 178 11.10 -0.58 -13.91
CA GLU A 178 11.80 -1.85 -13.92
C GLU A 178 10.82 -3.00 -13.74
N ALA A 179 10.85 -3.97 -14.66
CA ALA A 179 9.98 -5.12 -14.62
C ALA A 179 10.39 -6.10 -13.50
N ASP A 180 9.40 -6.62 -12.81
CA ASP A 180 9.55 -7.75 -11.92
C ASP A 180 8.94 -9.00 -12.58
N ASN A 181 9.71 -10.07 -12.68
CA ASN A 181 9.32 -11.32 -13.36
C ASN A 181 8.76 -11.08 -14.77
N ASP A 182 9.43 -10.27 -15.57
CA ASP A 182 9.02 -9.88 -16.94
C ASP A 182 7.67 -9.14 -17.00
N THR A 183 7.20 -8.59 -15.88
CA THR A 183 5.93 -7.86 -15.81
C THR A 183 6.15 -6.49 -15.20
N LEU A 184 5.57 -5.47 -15.82
CA LEU A 184 5.55 -4.11 -15.30
C LEU A 184 4.17 -3.49 -15.54
N ALA A 185 3.50 -3.08 -14.46
CA ALA A 185 2.24 -2.36 -14.51
C ALA A 185 2.42 -0.95 -13.95
N PHE A 186 2.09 0.06 -14.74
CA PHE A 186 2.14 1.45 -14.29
C PHE A 186 1.06 2.27 -14.98
N LYS A 187 0.73 3.41 -14.39
CA LYS A 187 -0.16 4.40 -15.00
C LYS A 187 0.69 5.49 -15.63
N VAL A 188 0.39 5.81 -16.88
CA VAL A 188 0.96 6.97 -17.55
C VAL A 188 0.42 8.23 -16.90
N ALA A 189 1.29 9.06 -16.34
CA ALA A 189 0.86 10.22 -15.56
C ALA A 189 0.36 11.35 -16.44
N GLU A 190 1.07 11.70 -17.51
CA GLU A 190 0.77 12.85 -18.39
C GLU A 190 1.31 12.63 -19.81
N GLU A 191 0.79 13.39 -20.78
CA GLU A 191 1.34 13.47 -22.13
C GLU A 191 2.70 14.20 -22.12
N GLY A 192 3.56 13.89 -23.09
CA GLY A 192 4.83 14.60 -23.29
C GLY A 192 6.04 13.96 -22.62
N TRP A 193 5.93 12.74 -22.12
CA TRP A 193 7.05 11.94 -21.62
C TRP A 193 7.31 10.73 -22.52
N GLN A 194 8.56 10.31 -22.58
CA GLN A 194 8.92 8.97 -23.01
C GLN A 194 9.27 8.10 -21.79
N TYR A 195 9.06 6.80 -21.92
CA TYR A 195 9.27 5.84 -20.85
C TYR A 195 10.37 4.87 -21.26
N GLN A 196 11.38 4.76 -20.44
CA GLN A 196 12.42 3.74 -20.58
C GLN A 196 12.08 2.59 -19.64
N LEU A 197 11.80 1.43 -20.19
CA LEU A 197 11.41 0.23 -19.44
C LEU A 197 12.61 -0.72 -19.40
N ASP A 198 12.99 -1.14 -18.19
CA ASP A 198 14.11 -2.03 -17.94
C ASP A 198 13.67 -3.33 -17.25
N GLY A 199 14.56 -4.27 -17.00
CA GLY A 199 14.31 -5.51 -16.24
C GLY A 199 13.64 -6.64 -17.02
N PHE A 200 13.32 -6.47 -18.31
CA PHE A 200 12.75 -7.53 -19.13
C PHE A 200 13.81 -8.49 -19.66
N ALA A 201 13.53 -9.80 -19.64
CA ALA A 201 14.41 -10.84 -20.19
C ALA A 201 14.57 -10.73 -21.71
N THR A 202 13.61 -10.14 -22.42
CA THR A 202 13.64 -9.95 -23.86
C THR A 202 13.31 -8.49 -24.24
N LYS A 203 13.78 -8.06 -25.42
CA LYS A 203 13.44 -6.74 -25.97
C LYS A 203 12.08 -6.70 -26.67
N ALA A 204 11.44 -7.85 -26.83
CA ALA A 204 10.11 -7.95 -27.44
C ALA A 204 9.05 -7.85 -26.34
N VAL A 205 8.74 -6.64 -25.92
CA VAL A 205 7.74 -6.35 -24.88
C VAL A 205 6.43 -5.99 -25.54
N GLU A 206 5.33 -6.57 -25.07
CA GLU A 206 3.96 -6.16 -25.45
C GLU A 206 3.44 -5.16 -24.41
N ILE A 207 2.95 -4.02 -24.88
CA ILE A 207 2.41 -2.92 -24.04
C ILE A 207 0.92 -2.76 -24.33
#